data_fa18bbca12092d3cea8eeedbd93d87bc
#
_entry.id   fa18bbca12092d3cea8eeedbd93d87bc
#
_cell.length_a   1.000
_cell.length_b   1.000
_cell.length_c   1.000
_cell.angle_alpha   90.00
_cell.angle_beta   90.00
_cell.angle_gamma   90.00
#
_symmetry.space_group_name_H-M   'P 1'
#
loop_
_entity.id
_entity.type
_entity.pdbx_description
1 polymer ?
#
loop_
_entity_poly.entity_id
_entity_poly.type
_entity_poly.pdbx_seq_one_letter_code
_entity_poly.pdbx_strand_id
1 'polypeptide(L)'
;MTENGYIDRKGYGRIEAAIDMPNLLNIQLSSYSEFLQRDVSSSERQDQGLLAVFKSIFPITDAHNLFSLEFVEYAVGTPKYEVDECLERGTTYAAPLRATLRLVAREKVGDNDYRVKDIVEQTVFLGELPLMTDEGTFIINGSERVIVSQLHRSPGVFFDESIHPNGKRLNSARIIPYKGAWLEFSMDINDIMYVHIDRKRKLPVTTFLRALGFSKSEEILSIFHDT
;
A
#
# COMPACT_ATOMS: atom_id res chain seq x y z
N MET A 1 21.35 -5.37 60.09
CA MET A 1 21.45 -4.10 60.86
C MET A 1 22.89 -3.65 60.76
N THR A 2 23.14 -2.62 59.98
CA THR A 2 24.47 -2.01 59.84
C THR A 2 24.70 -1.16 61.10
N GLU A 3 25.88 -1.23 61.65
CA GLU A 3 26.29 -0.68 62.95
C GLU A 3 26.07 0.81 63.19
N ASN A 4 25.55 1.56 62.25
CA ASN A 4 25.37 3.03 62.35
C ASN A 4 23.93 3.54 62.26
N GLY A 5 22.91 2.68 62.33
CA GLY A 5 21.52 3.14 62.45
C GLY A 5 21.00 4.03 61.28
N TYR A 6 21.75 4.22 60.21
CA TYR A 6 21.31 4.99 59.06
C TYR A 6 20.51 4.09 58.11
N ILE A 7 19.30 4.51 57.82
CA ILE A 7 18.47 3.91 56.78
C ILE A 7 19.12 4.23 55.43
N ASP A 8 19.60 3.19 54.73
CA ASP A 8 20.07 3.34 53.36
C ASP A 8 18.92 3.73 52.47
N ARG A 9 18.90 5.01 52.03
CA ARG A 9 17.88 5.57 51.18
C ARG A 9 18.20 5.23 49.72
N LYS A 10 17.47 4.32 49.12
CA LYS A 10 17.55 4.08 47.67
C LYS A 10 17.04 5.29 46.92
N GLY A 11 17.94 5.92 46.16
CA GLY A 11 17.62 7.05 45.30
C GLY A 11 16.97 6.57 43.98
N TYR A 12 15.65 6.45 43.95
CA TYR A 12 14.91 6.06 42.74
C TYR A 12 14.99 7.12 41.62
N GLY A 13 15.55 8.28 41.85
CA GLY A 13 15.75 9.33 40.81
C GLY A 13 16.99 9.12 39.93
N ARG A 14 17.79 8.06 40.16
CA ARG A 14 18.97 7.70 39.38
C ARG A 14 18.96 6.23 39.03
N ILE A 15 17.85 5.74 38.54
CA ILE A 15 17.80 4.40 37.93
C ILE A 15 18.52 4.52 36.59
N GLU A 16 19.63 3.78 36.43
CA GLU A 16 20.29 3.66 35.14
C GLU A 16 19.26 3.11 34.12
N ALA A 17 19.22 3.76 32.96
CA ALA A 17 18.33 3.31 31.88
C ALA A 17 18.69 1.87 31.50
N ALA A 18 17.77 0.93 31.72
CA ALA A 18 17.97 -0.48 31.38
C ALA A 18 18.00 -0.71 29.85
N ILE A 19 17.45 0.22 29.10
CA ILE A 19 17.34 0.20 27.63
C ILE A 19 17.55 1.63 27.15
N ASP A 20 18.35 1.81 26.09
CA ASP A 20 18.49 3.08 25.42
C ASP A 20 17.16 3.55 24.85
N MET A 21 16.92 4.85 24.90
CA MET A 21 15.69 5.43 24.35
C MET A 21 15.67 5.19 22.84
N PRO A 22 14.65 4.51 22.30
CA PRO A 22 14.54 4.28 20.87
C PRO A 22 14.37 5.61 20.13
N ASN A 23 14.88 5.68 18.90
CA ASN A 23 14.62 6.83 18.04
C ASN A 23 13.12 6.88 17.69
N LEU A 24 12.41 7.89 18.21
CA LEU A 24 10.98 8.05 18.00
C LEU A 24 10.60 8.39 16.54
N LEU A 25 11.57 8.87 15.75
CA LEU A 25 11.40 9.18 14.32
C LEU A 25 11.68 7.96 13.42
N ASN A 26 12.15 6.86 13.99
CA ASN A 26 12.56 5.70 13.21
C ASN A 26 11.44 5.10 12.36
N ILE A 27 10.19 5.21 12.81
CA ILE A 27 9.01 4.76 12.01
C ILE A 27 8.94 5.50 10.67
N GLN A 28 9.17 6.81 10.69
CA GLN A 28 9.15 7.65 9.49
C GLN A 28 10.38 7.35 8.60
N LEU A 29 11.56 7.37 9.20
CA LEU A 29 12.84 7.21 8.51
C LEU A 29 12.98 5.83 7.88
N SER A 30 12.72 4.76 8.64
CA SER A 30 12.84 3.39 8.13
C SER A 30 11.81 3.10 7.03
N SER A 31 10.55 3.50 7.24
CA SER A 31 9.50 3.31 6.24
C SER A 31 9.82 3.96 4.91
N TYR A 32 10.36 5.18 4.93
CA TYR A 32 10.71 5.88 3.71
C TYR A 32 11.98 5.34 3.05
N SER A 33 12.97 4.97 3.85
CA SER A 33 14.19 4.30 3.37
C SER A 33 13.87 2.96 2.69
N GLU A 34 13.00 2.16 3.31
CA GLU A 34 12.52 0.89 2.75
C GLU A 34 11.68 1.09 1.47
N PHE A 35 10.91 2.17 1.42
CA PHE A 35 10.14 2.53 0.22
C PHE A 35 11.05 2.86 -0.96
N LEU A 36 12.07 3.69 -0.74
CA LEU A 36 12.96 4.15 -1.81
C LEU A 36 14.07 3.17 -2.15
N GLN A 37 14.60 2.46 -1.16
CA GLN A 37 15.77 1.59 -1.27
C GLN A 37 16.93 2.24 -2.06
N ARG A 38 17.16 3.53 -1.78
CA ARG A 38 18.10 4.37 -2.55
C ARG A 38 19.53 3.87 -2.45
N ASP A 39 19.95 3.49 -1.26
CA ASP A 39 21.30 3.13 -0.91
C ASP A 39 21.62 1.64 -1.16
N VAL A 40 20.63 0.90 -1.67
CA VAL A 40 20.75 -0.52 -1.99
C VAL A 40 20.99 -0.68 -3.49
N SER A 41 21.93 -1.56 -3.86
CA SER A 41 22.20 -1.86 -5.27
C SER A 41 20.96 -2.44 -5.96
N SER A 42 20.80 -2.18 -7.26
CA SER A 42 19.60 -2.61 -8.01
C SER A 42 19.34 -4.11 -7.91
N SER A 43 20.40 -4.93 -7.83
CA SER A 43 20.30 -6.39 -7.73
C SER A 43 19.91 -6.92 -6.35
N GLU A 44 20.11 -6.12 -5.29
CA GLU A 44 19.85 -6.52 -3.89
C GLU A 44 18.57 -5.93 -3.33
N ARG A 45 17.88 -5.08 -4.11
CA ARG A 45 16.62 -4.48 -3.69
C ARG A 45 15.55 -5.52 -3.47
N GLN A 46 14.87 -5.40 -2.34
CA GLN A 46 13.72 -6.23 -2.01
C GLN A 46 12.50 -5.82 -2.82
N ASP A 47 11.62 -6.78 -3.12
CA ASP A 47 10.39 -6.55 -3.88
C ASP A 47 9.30 -5.89 -3.02
N GLN A 48 9.55 -4.64 -2.65
CA GLN A 48 8.66 -3.81 -1.82
C GLN A 48 8.79 -2.33 -2.21
N GLY A 49 7.89 -1.51 -1.69
CA GLY A 49 7.91 -0.07 -1.91
C GLY A 49 7.84 0.32 -3.39
N LEU A 50 8.75 1.18 -3.82
CA LEU A 50 8.77 1.71 -5.19
C LEU A 50 9.04 0.62 -6.24
N LEU A 51 9.90 -0.36 -5.93
CA LEU A 51 10.18 -1.48 -6.84
C LEU A 51 8.93 -2.32 -7.10
N ALA A 52 8.17 -2.65 -6.07
CA ALA A 52 6.92 -3.41 -6.20
C ALA A 52 5.89 -2.67 -7.06
N VAL A 53 5.82 -1.33 -6.94
CA VAL A 53 4.95 -0.51 -7.80
C VAL A 53 5.36 -0.62 -9.26
N PHE A 54 6.65 -0.48 -9.59
CA PHE A 54 7.11 -0.66 -10.96
C PHE A 54 6.80 -2.05 -11.48
N LYS A 55 7.11 -3.10 -10.74
CA LYS A 55 6.84 -4.49 -11.14
C LYS A 55 5.34 -4.78 -11.33
N SER A 56 4.46 -4.10 -10.61
CA SER A 56 3.01 -4.26 -10.76
C SER A 56 2.45 -3.62 -12.05
N ILE A 57 3.13 -2.60 -12.57
CA ILE A 57 2.72 -1.88 -13.77
C ILE A 57 3.33 -2.52 -15.02
N PHE A 58 4.59 -2.91 -14.94
CA PHE A 58 5.32 -3.50 -16.06
C PHE A 58 5.30 -5.04 -15.99
N PRO A 59 5.33 -5.72 -17.15
CA PRO A 59 5.46 -5.19 -18.50
C PRO A 59 4.15 -4.60 -19.05
N ILE A 60 4.27 -3.54 -19.84
CA ILE A 60 3.15 -2.97 -20.61
C ILE A 60 3.24 -3.53 -22.02
N THR A 61 2.21 -4.26 -22.45
CA THR A 61 2.17 -4.90 -23.75
C THR A 61 1.11 -4.26 -24.64
N ASP A 62 1.40 -4.19 -25.94
CA ASP A 62 0.43 -3.80 -26.96
C ASP A 62 -0.67 -4.87 -27.15
N ALA A 63 -1.83 -4.45 -27.65
CA ALA A 63 -2.98 -5.32 -27.95
C ALA A 63 -2.63 -6.49 -28.91
N HIS A 64 -1.62 -6.31 -29.74
CA HIS A 64 -1.16 -7.31 -30.70
C HIS A 64 0.07 -8.10 -30.21
N ASN A 65 0.55 -7.85 -29.01
CA ASN A 65 1.77 -8.44 -28.44
C ASN A 65 3.05 -8.24 -29.28
N LEU A 66 3.06 -7.20 -30.15
CA LEU A 66 4.20 -6.86 -30.98
C LEU A 66 5.24 -6.02 -30.25
N PHE A 67 4.78 -5.23 -29.28
CA PHE A 67 5.64 -4.38 -28.46
C PHE A 67 5.41 -4.68 -26.99
N SER A 68 6.51 -4.81 -26.24
CA SER A 68 6.51 -4.99 -24.79
C SER A 68 7.47 -3.99 -24.18
N LEU A 69 6.98 -3.14 -23.31
CA LEU A 69 7.80 -2.23 -22.50
C LEU A 69 8.06 -2.87 -21.15
N GLU A 70 9.29 -3.18 -20.88
CA GLU A 70 9.75 -3.85 -19.67
C GLU A 70 10.49 -2.88 -18.76
N PHE A 71 10.34 -3.05 -17.45
CA PHE A 71 11.12 -2.32 -16.45
C PHE A 71 12.40 -3.09 -16.13
N VAL A 72 13.55 -2.40 -16.14
CA VAL A 72 14.84 -2.98 -15.79
C VAL A 72 15.23 -2.58 -14.38
N GLU A 73 15.40 -1.27 -14.15
CA GLU A 73 15.78 -0.73 -12.84
C GLU A 73 15.36 0.74 -12.71
N TYR A 74 15.44 1.25 -11.49
CA TYR A 74 15.31 2.68 -11.23
C TYR A 74 16.53 3.22 -10.46
N ALA A 75 16.77 4.50 -10.60
CA ALA A 75 17.77 5.23 -9.85
C ALA A 75 17.20 6.54 -9.31
N VAL A 76 17.45 6.80 -8.04
CA VAL A 76 17.18 8.09 -7.39
C VAL A 76 18.47 8.87 -7.34
N GLY A 77 18.52 10.00 -8.02
CA GLY A 77 19.72 10.81 -8.13
C GLY A 77 20.04 11.60 -6.85
N THR A 78 20.96 12.52 -6.98
CA THR A 78 21.28 13.50 -5.92
C THR A 78 20.36 14.72 -6.01
N PRO A 79 19.92 15.29 -4.88
CA PRO A 79 19.16 16.51 -4.88
C PRO A 79 20.00 17.66 -5.46
N LYS A 80 19.31 18.62 -6.07
CA LYS A 80 19.96 19.78 -6.69
C LYS A 80 20.39 20.83 -5.66
N TYR A 81 19.62 20.95 -4.60
CA TYR A 81 19.81 21.91 -3.52
C TYR A 81 19.83 21.19 -2.18
N GLU A 82 20.57 21.73 -1.22
CA GLU A 82 20.57 21.28 0.16
C GLU A 82 19.28 21.73 0.88
N VAL A 83 19.03 21.16 2.06
CA VAL A 83 17.82 21.41 2.85
C VAL A 83 17.65 22.90 3.17
N ASP A 84 18.71 23.54 3.70
CA ASP A 84 18.70 24.94 4.08
C ASP A 84 18.47 25.85 2.87
N GLU A 85 19.09 25.51 1.74
CA GLU A 85 18.91 26.25 0.50
C GLU A 85 17.49 26.13 -0.05
N CYS A 86 16.85 24.97 0.12
CA CYS A 86 15.45 24.79 -0.26
C CYS A 86 14.49 25.60 0.60
N LEU A 87 14.77 25.74 1.90
CA LEU A 87 13.99 26.59 2.82
C LEU A 87 14.11 28.06 2.45
N GLU A 88 15.32 28.55 2.20
CA GLU A 88 15.55 29.94 1.83
C GLU A 88 14.95 30.32 0.47
N ARG A 89 15.06 29.42 -0.52
CA ARG A 89 14.59 29.66 -1.89
C ARG A 89 13.10 29.36 -2.08
N GLY A 90 12.42 28.79 -1.10
CA GLY A 90 11.03 28.38 -1.24
C GLY A 90 10.81 27.24 -2.22
N THR A 91 11.78 26.33 -2.35
CA THR A 91 11.74 25.19 -3.27
C THR A 91 11.51 23.85 -2.54
N THR A 92 11.28 22.79 -3.29
CA THR A 92 11.11 21.44 -2.75
C THR A 92 12.43 20.70 -2.72
N TYR A 93 12.77 20.09 -1.59
CA TYR A 93 13.90 19.19 -1.45
C TYR A 93 13.57 17.86 -2.14
N ALA A 94 14.07 17.66 -3.36
CA ALA A 94 13.74 16.55 -4.21
C ALA A 94 14.93 16.04 -5.00
N ALA A 95 14.90 14.78 -5.37
CA ALA A 95 15.87 14.14 -6.24
C ALA A 95 15.22 13.63 -7.54
N PRO A 96 15.96 13.64 -8.67
CA PRO A 96 15.46 13.12 -9.92
C PRO A 96 15.31 11.60 -9.86
N LEU A 97 14.11 11.12 -10.20
CA LEU A 97 13.83 9.71 -10.41
C LEU A 97 14.01 9.35 -11.87
N ARG A 98 14.82 8.38 -12.14
CA ARG A 98 15.08 7.83 -13.48
C ARG A 98 14.76 6.35 -13.48
N ALA A 99 14.20 5.84 -14.57
CA ALA A 99 13.99 4.42 -14.78
C ALA A 99 14.64 3.98 -16.08
N THR A 100 15.31 2.85 -16.06
CA THR A 100 15.79 2.17 -17.25
C THR A 100 14.71 1.23 -17.74
N LEU A 101 14.21 1.53 -18.92
CA LEU A 101 13.15 0.78 -19.57
C LEU A 101 13.68 0.10 -20.82
N ARG A 102 13.16 -1.09 -21.10
CA ARG A 102 13.51 -1.91 -22.25
C ARG A 102 12.28 -2.10 -23.12
N LEU A 103 12.34 -1.62 -24.35
CA LEU A 103 11.33 -1.86 -25.37
C LEU A 103 11.73 -3.07 -26.19
N VAL A 104 10.94 -4.12 -26.17
CA VAL A 104 11.09 -5.33 -26.97
C VAL A 104 10.11 -5.27 -28.13
N ALA A 105 10.64 -5.13 -29.35
CA ALA A 105 9.85 -5.22 -30.57
C ALA A 105 9.86 -6.65 -31.11
N ARG A 106 8.69 -7.21 -31.39
CA ARG A 106 8.51 -8.56 -31.93
C ARG A 106 7.87 -8.51 -33.30
N GLU A 107 8.24 -9.47 -34.13
CA GLU A 107 7.65 -9.67 -35.45
C GLU A 107 6.91 -11.01 -35.48
N LYS A 108 5.71 -11.00 -36.06
CA LYS A 108 4.92 -12.22 -36.21
C LYS A 108 5.46 -13.04 -37.37
N VAL A 109 5.93 -14.25 -37.11
CA VAL A 109 6.52 -15.16 -38.13
C VAL A 109 5.54 -16.27 -38.52
N GLY A 110 4.52 -16.54 -37.69
CA GLY A 110 3.50 -17.56 -37.92
C GLY A 110 2.20 -17.22 -37.19
N ASP A 111 1.22 -18.15 -37.16
CA ASP A 111 -0.08 -17.89 -36.55
C ASP A 111 -0.01 -17.62 -35.03
N ASN A 112 0.98 -18.18 -34.33
CA ASN A 112 1.23 -17.94 -32.90
C ASN A 112 2.71 -17.81 -32.55
N ASP A 113 3.56 -17.58 -33.55
CA ASP A 113 5.01 -17.52 -33.34
C ASP A 113 5.51 -16.08 -33.50
N TYR A 114 6.18 -15.56 -32.44
CA TYR A 114 6.71 -14.21 -32.38
C TYR A 114 8.23 -14.27 -32.21
N ARG A 115 8.94 -13.59 -33.11
CA ARG A 115 10.39 -13.45 -33.03
C ARG A 115 10.74 -12.05 -32.57
N VAL A 116 11.73 -11.94 -31.65
CA VAL A 116 12.27 -10.64 -31.26
C VAL A 116 13.02 -10.06 -32.46
N LYS A 117 12.59 -8.87 -32.86
CA LYS A 117 13.18 -8.11 -33.98
C LYS A 117 14.23 -7.14 -33.48
N ASP A 118 13.92 -6.40 -32.42
CA ASP A 118 14.79 -5.37 -31.87
C ASP A 118 14.57 -5.19 -30.37
N ILE A 119 15.60 -4.77 -29.67
CA ILE A 119 15.56 -4.46 -28.24
C ILE A 119 16.24 -3.11 -28.04
N VAL A 120 15.49 -2.14 -27.56
CA VAL A 120 16.01 -0.80 -27.25
C VAL A 120 15.93 -0.60 -25.74
N GLU A 121 17.03 -0.29 -25.11
CA GLU A 121 17.11 0.02 -23.70
C GLU A 121 17.49 1.49 -23.50
N GLN A 122 16.74 2.22 -22.70
CA GLN A 122 16.96 3.63 -22.46
C GLN A 122 16.59 4.02 -21.03
N THR A 123 17.42 4.87 -20.44
CA THR A 123 17.12 5.50 -19.14
C THR A 123 16.28 6.76 -19.35
N VAL A 124 15.10 6.78 -18.77
CA VAL A 124 14.11 7.86 -18.90
C VAL A 124 13.98 8.61 -17.57
N PHE A 125 13.90 9.92 -17.65
CA PHE A 125 13.55 10.76 -16.50
C PHE A 125 12.04 10.70 -16.28
N LEU A 126 11.62 10.27 -15.08
CA LEU A 126 10.19 10.14 -14.73
C LEU A 126 9.65 11.36 -13.97
N GLY A 127 10.53 12.09 -13.28
CA GLY A 127 10.16 13.25 -12.49
C GLY A 127 11.08 13.45 -11.30
N GLU A 128 10.71 14.37 -10.44
CA GLU A 128 11.39 14.61 -9.17
C GLU A 128 10.61 14.01 -8.01
N LEU A 129 11.31 13.34 -7.12
CA LEU A 129 10.74 12.71 -5.92
C LEU A 129 11.20 13.49 -4.69
N PRO A 130 10.27 14.02 -3.87
CA PRO A 130 10.65 14.66 -2.62
C PRO A 130 11.44 13.71 -1.73
N LEU A 131 12.51 14.19 -1.12
CA LEU A 131 13.30 13.42 -0.17
C LEU A 131 12.94 13.78 1.26
N MET A 132 13.03 12.78 2.14
CA MET A 132 12.90 12.96 3.57
C MET A 132 14.24 13.46 4.15
N THR A 133 14.18 14.40 5.07
CA THR A 133 15.33 14.87 5.85
C THR A 133 15.66 13.87 6.96
N ASP A 134 16.83 14.00 7.57
CA ASP A 134 17.24 13.18 8.72
C ASP A 134 16.33 13.36 9.95
N GLU A 135 15.58 14.45 9.99
CA GLU A 135 14.58 14.76 11.02
C GLU A 135 13.20 14.17 10.73
N GLY A 136 13.05 13.40 9.64
CA GLY A 136 11.80 12.75 9.25
C GLY A 136 10.77 13.69 8.62
N THR A 137 11.20 14.85 8.13
CA THR A 137 10.37 15.88 7.50
C THR A 137 10.57 15.92 5.99
N PHE A 138 9.64 16.55 5.28
CA PHE A 138 9.75 16.90 3.87
C PHE A 138 9.75 18.42 3.71
N ILE A 139 10.61 18.94 2.85
CA ILE A 139 10.57 20.34 2.47
C ILE A 139 9.81 20.47 1.16
N ILE A 140 8.62 21.06 1.21
CA ILE A 140 7.75 21.25 0.05
C ILE A 140 7.50 22.76 -0.13
N ASN A 141 7.97 23.30 -1.25
CA ASN A 141 7.88 24.74 -1.55
C ASN A 141 8.39 25.62 -0.39
N GLY A 142 9.51 25.25 0.21
CA GLY A 142 10.12 25.94 1.33
C GLY A 142 9.41 25.78 2.66
N SER A 143 8.39 24.94 2.75
CA SER A 143 7.70 24.65 4.01
C SER A 143 8.05 23.24 4.48
N GLU A 144 8.43 23.13 5.73
CA GLU A 144 8.67 21.85 6.38
C GLU A 144 7.34 21.14 6.71
N ARG A 145 7.22 19.87 6.33
CA ARG A 145 5.99 19.10 6.46
C ARG A 145 6.30 17.70 6.96
N VAL A 146 5.38 17.14 7.73
CA VAL A 146 5.47 15.78 8.27
C VAL A 146 4.27 14.97 7.80
N ILE A 147 4.50 13.69 7.44
CA ILE A 147 3.43 12.74 7.18
C ILE A 147 2.95 12.18 8.51
N VAL A 148 1.69 12.44 8.85
CA VAL A 148 1.07 11.94 10.08
C VAL A 148 0.38 10.62 9.78
N SER A 149 0.68 9.58 10.59
CA SER A 149 0.01 8.29 10.52
C SER A 149 -1.48 8.43 10.81
N GLN A 150 -2.32 7.88 9.94
CA GLN A 150 -3.77 7.86 10.10
C GLN A 150 -4.25 6.47 10.47
N LEU A 151 -5.09 6.39 11.49
CA LEU A 151 -5.76 5.16 11.86
C LEU A 151 -7.01 4.97 10.99
N HIS A 152 -7.16 3.79 10.43
CA HIS A 152 -8.37 3.39 9.72
C HIS A 152 -8.78 1.97 10.14
N ARG A 153 -10.01 1.59 9.82
CA ARG A 153 -10.45 0.22 10.09
C ARG A 153 -9.61 -0.76 9.28
N SER A 154 -9.19 -1.84 9.93
CA SER A 154 -8.43 -2.89 9.27
C SER A 154 -9.24 -3.49 8.11
N PRO A 155 -8.60 -3.80 6.97
CA PRO A 155 -9.22 -4.61 5.95
C PRO A 155 -9.60 -5.99 6.50
N GLY A 156 -10.73 -6.53 6.05
CA GLY A 156 -11.20 -7.82 6.48
C GLY A 156 -12.70 -7.96 6.44
N VAL A 157 -13.20 -9.06 7.00
CA VAL A 157 -14.62 -9.38 7.10
C VAL A 157 -15.04 -9.25 8.57
N PHE A 158 -16.10 -8.51 8.80
CA PHE A 158 -16.67 -8.29 10.13
C PHE A 158 -18.10 -8.80 10.14
N PHE A 159 -18.45 -9.56 11.16
CA PHE A 159 -19.80 -10.07 11.38
C PHE A 159 -20.44 -9.34 12.54
N ASP A 160 -21.71 -9.04 12.41
CA ASP A 160 -22.50 -8.33 13.44
C ASP A 160 -23.91 -8.93 13.52
N GLU A 161 -24.49 -8.86 14.69
CA GLU A 161 -25.85 -9.30 14.97
C GLU A 161 -26.66 -8.15 15.57
N SER A 162 -27.83 -7.90 15.02
CA SER A 162 -28.77 -6.93 15.56
C SER A 162 -30.09 -7.59 15.91
N ILE A 163 -30.77 -7.12 16.98
CA ILE A 163 -32.07 -7.62 17.38
C ILE A 163 -33.12 -6.63 16.89
N HIS A 164 -33.98 -7.10 16.01
CA HIS A 164 -35.13 -6.31 15.55
C HIS A 164 -36.16 -6.14 16.68
N PRO A 165 -36.96 -5.06 16.71
CA PRO A 165 -38.00 -4.85 17.75
C PRO A 165 -39.02 -5.99 17.94
N ASN A 166 -39.20 -6.84 16.92
CA ASN A 166 -40.03 -8.05 17.00
C ASN A 166 -39.31 -9.25 17.67
N GLY A 167 -38.07 -9.08 18.16
CA GLY A 167 -37.26 -10.13 18.79
C GLY A 167 -36.49 -11.01 17.83
N LYS A 168 -36.58 -10.82 16.49
CA LYS A 168 -35.81 -11.60 15.51
C LYS A 168 -34.38 -11.11 15.46
N ARG A 169 -33.44 -12.05 15.47
CA ARG A 169 -32.01 -11.78 15.25
C ARG A 169 -31.73 -11.62 13.76
N LEU A 170 -31.11 -10.53 13.40
CA LEU A 170 -30.71 -10.20 12.04
C LEU A 170 -29.19 -10.18 11.96
N ASN A 171 -28.66 -11.07 11.15
CA ASN A 171 -27.22 -11.17 10.93
C ASN A 171 -26.79 -10.23 9.81
N SER A 172 -25.64 -9.63 9.97
CA SER A 172 -25.00 -8.80 8.96
C SER A 172 -23.52 -9.12 8.85
N ALA A 173 -22.96 -8.91 7.67
CA ALA A 173 -21.55 -9.03 7.43
C ALA A 173 -21.05 -7.84 6.62
N ARG A 174 -19.86 -7.36 6.94
CA ARG A 174 -19.25 -6.22 6.27
C ARG A 174 -17.85 -6.61 5.79
N ILE A 175 -17.60 -6.44 4.50
CA ILE A 175 -16.30 -6.60 3.90
C ILE A 175 -15.69 -5.23 3.70
N ILE A 176 -14.55 -4.99 4.36
CA ILE A 176 -13.77 -3.76 4.24
C ILE A 176 -12.51 -4.10 3.43
N PRO A 177 -12.37 -3.60 2.20
CA PRO A 177 -11.16 -3.81 1.41
C PRO A 177 -10.04 -2.86 1.88
N TYR A 178 -8.81 -3.19 1.54
CA TYR A 178 -7.67 -2.28 1.75
C TYR A 178 -7.87 -0.96 0.99
N LYS A 179 -8.39 -1.04 -0.25
CA LYS A 179 -8.70 0.11 -1.11
C LYS A 179 -9.90 -0.24 -1.97
N GLY A 180 -10.98 0.52 -1.86
CA GLY A 180 -12.19 0.30 -2.66
C GLY A 180 -13.47 0.51 -1.87
N ALA A 181 -14.61 0.17 -2.48
CA ALA A 181 -15.94 0.28 -1.89
C ALA A 181 -16.20 -0.81 -0.84
N TRP A 182 -16.88 -0.45 0.23
CA TRP A 182 -17.31 -1.40 1.25
C TRP A 182 -18.51 -2.20 0.76
N LEU A 183 -18.52 -3.50 1.09
CA LEU A 183 -19.67 -4.37 0.87
C LEU A 183 -20.30 -4.70 2.21
N GLU A 184 -21.60 -4.43 2.33
CA GLU A 184 -22.37 -4.76 3.54
C GLU A 184 -23.48 -5.72 3.14
N PHE A 185 -23.46 -6.92 3.70
CA PHE A 185 -24.53 -7.92 3.58
C PHE A 185 -25.44 -7.82 4.78
N SER A 186 -26.73 -7.82 4.58
CA SER A 186 -27.72 -7.76 5.65
C SER A 186 -28.90 -8.68 5.36
N MET A 187 -29.38 -9.35 6.41
CA MET A 187 -30.62 -10.14 6.37
C MET A 187 -31.80 -9.23 6.70
N ASP A 188 -32.88 -9.38 5.96
CA ASP A 188 -34.16 -8.71 6.28
C ASP A 188 -35.03 -9.60 7.19
N ILE A 189 -36.12 -9.04 7.71
CA ILE A 189 -37.12 -9.77 8.55
C ILE A 189 -37.64 -11.01 7.84
N ASN A 190 -37.77 -10.97 6.54
CA ASN A 190 -38.25 -12.05 5.68
C ASN A 190 -37.16 -13.07 5.27
N ASP A 191 -35.99 -13.08 5.92
CA ASP A 191 -34.85 -13.91 5.61
C ASP A 191 -34.26 -13.70 4.20
N ILE A 192 -34.53 -12.54 3.61
CA ILE A 192 -33.97 -12.16 2.33
C ILE A 192 -32.63 -11.44 2.56
N MET A 193 -31.59 -11.91 1.90
CA MET A 193 -30.27 -11.33 1.98
C MET A 193 -30.08 -10.23 0.93
N TYR A 194 -29.62 -9.08 1.40
CA TYR A 194 -29.31 -7.91 0.56
C TYR A 194 -27.84 -7.52 0.68
N VAL A 195 -27.32 -6.90 -0.36
CA VAL A 195 -25.99 -6.28 -0.37
C VAL A 195 -26.10 -4.78 -0.60
N HIS A 196 -25.33 -4.03 0.17
CA HIS A 196 -25.10 -2.60 -0.03
C HIS A 196 -23.67 -2.41 -0.49
N ILE A 197 -23.48 -1.69 -1.58
CA ILE A 197 -22.18 -1.30 -2.10
C ILE A 197 -21.98 0.17 -1.76
N ASP A 198 -20.96 0.46 -0.94
CA ASP A 198 -20.59 1.82 -0.53
C ASP A 198 -21.77 2.63 0.02
N ARG A 199 -22.59 1.99 0.87
CA ARG A 199 -23.82 2.58 1.48
C ARG A 199 -24.87 3.09 0.49
N LYS A 200 -24.80 2.67 -0.77
CA LYS A 200 -25.80 3.00 -1.78
C LYS A 200 -27.02 2.09 -1.67
N ARG A 201 -27.88 2.13 -2.67
CA ARG A 201 -29.11 1.34 -2.72
C ARG A 201 -28.86 -0.14 -2.49
N LYS A 202 -29.68 -0.77 -1.65
CA LYS A 202 -29.63 -2.22 -1.41
C LYS A 202 -30.06 -3.01 -2.66
N LEU A 203 -29.35 -4.08 -2.94
CA LEU A 203 -29.61 -5.01 -4.02
C LEU A 203 -29.79 -6.41 -3.44
N PRO A 204 -30.63 -7.29 -4.04
CA PRO A 204 -30.67 -8.70 -3.66
C PRO A 204 -29.31 -9.37 -3.89
N VAL A 205 -28.86 -10.20 -2.95
CA VAL A 205 -27.56 -10.89 -3.05
C VAL A 205 -27.48 -11.76 -4.29
N THR A 206 -28.58 -12.37 -4.71
CA THR A 206 -28.64 -13.20 -5.94
C THR A 206 -28.28 -12.39 -7.18
N THR A 207 -28.71 -11.13 -7.27
CA THR A 207 -28.33 -10.23 -8.39
C THR A 207 -26.85 -9.91 -8.35
N PHE A 208 -26.31 -9.65 -7.17
CA PHE A 208 -24.88 -9.40 -6.98
C PHE A 208 -24.02 -10.62 -7.35
N LEU A 209 -24.40 -11.83 -6.91
CA LEU A 209 -23.68 -13.05 -7.23
C LEU A 209 -23.69 -13.36 -8.74
N ARG A 210 -24.83 -13.08 -9.40
CA ARG A 210 -24.90 -13.21 -10.87
C ARG A 210 -23.95 -12.24 -11.57
N ALA A 211 -23.80 -11.03 -11.08
CA ALA A 211 -22.84 -10.05 -11.60
C ALA A 211 -21.39 -10.49 -11.39
N LEU A 212 -21.10 -11.31 -10.37
CA LEU A 212 -19.78 -11.91 -10.12
C LEU A 212 -19.47 -13.14 -10.99
N GLY A 213 -20.47 -13.64 -11.76
CA GLY A 213 -20.27 -14.77 -12.68
C GLY A 213 -21.06 -16.03 -12.36
N PHE A 214 -21.76 -16.10 -11.21
CA PHE A 214 -22.62 -17.25 -10.87
C PHE A 214 -23.95 -17.17 -11.64
N SER A 215 -23.95 -17.65 -12.87
CA SER A 215 -25.10 -17.46 -13.77
C SER A 215 -26.30 -18.36 -13.43
N LYS A 216 -26.05 -19.59 -12.98
CA LYS A 216 -27.09 -20.60 -12.70
C LYS A 216 -27.56 -20.50 -11.25
N SER A 217 -28.87 -20.70 -11.06
CA SER A 217 -29.46 -20.72 -9.71
C SER A 217 -28.96 -21.89 -8.85
N GLU A 218 -28.64 -23.02 -9.49
CA GLU A 218 -28.04 -24.19 -8.82
C GLU A 218 -26.66 -23.87 -8.24
N GLU A 219 -25.83 -23.12 -8.98
CA GLU A 219 -24.51 -22.67 -8.52
C GLU A 219 -24.63 -21.74 -7.30
N ILE A 220 -25.63 -20.87 -7.30
CA ILE A 220 -25.86 -19.95 -6.16
C ILE A 220 -26.35 -20.76 -4.96
N LEU A 221 -27.25 -21.72 -5.15
CA LEU A 221 -27.76 -22.57 -4.06
C LEU A 221 -26.67 -23.43 -3.43
N SER A 222 -25.75 -23.98 -4.23
CA SER A 222 -24.64 -24.78 -3.73
C SER A 222 -23.64 -24.01 -2.86
N ILE A 223 -23.62 -22.66 -2.93
CA ILE A 223 -22.81 -21.83 -2.03
C ILE A 223 -23.37 -21.83 -0.60
N PHE A 224 -24.69 -21.93 -0.45
CA PHE A 224 -25.37 -21.81 0.84
C PHE A 224 -25.85 -23.15 1.41
N HIS A 225 -25.94 -24.16 0.60
CA HIS A 225 -26.44 -25.50 0.99
C HIS A 225 -25.53 -26.57 0.41
N ASP A 226 -25.09 -27.50 1.26
CA ASP A 226 -24.48 -28.74 0.81
C ASP A 226 -25.57 -29.59 0.12
N THR A 227 -25.51 -29.67 -1.21
CA THR A 227 -26.44 -30.48 -2.02
C THR A 227 -25.83 -31.83 -2.33
#